data_3ce7056e7ba50a2b23e871c1eb30e90a
#
_entry.id   3ce7056e7ba50a2b23e871c1eb30e90a
#
_cell.length_a   1.000
_cell.length_b   1.000
_cell.length_c   1.000
_cell.angle_alpha   90.00
_cell.angle_beta   90.00
_cell.angle_gamma   90.00
#
_symmetry.space_group_name_H-M   'P 1'
#
loop_
_entity.id
_entity.type
_entity.pdbx_description
1 polymer ?
#
loop_
_entity_poly.entity_id
_entity_poly.type
_entity_poly.pdbx_seq_one_letter_code
_entity_poly.pdbx_strand_id
1 'polypeptide(L)'
;MPIINASTLNTGNLKGAEHGATISLILDHSEPGHGPRVHRHPYDETWVVQEGNLTFQLGDERHRAGPGDIVIAPPGVPHKFTNDGPGPSNLVCIHANPEMVTEWLE
;
A
#
# COMPACT_ATOMS: atom_id res chain seq x y z
N MET A 1 -15.42 -20.64 -2.24
CA MET A 1 -15.00 -19.54 -1.33
C MET A 1 -13.54 -19.74 -1.01
N PRO A 2 -12.63 -18.99 -1.62
CA PRO A 2 -11.22 -19.15 -1.32
C PRO A 2 -10.86 -18.60 0.07
N ILE A 3 -9.97 -19.31 0.73
CA ILE A 3 -9.28 -18.84 1.92
C ILE A 3 -7.79 -18.92 1.59
N ILE A 4 -7.08 -17.80 1.71
CA ILE A 4 -5.71 -17.70 1.30
C ILE A 4 -4.85 -17.35 2.52
N ASN A 5 -3.83 -18.17 2.78
CA ASN A 5 -2.87 -17.85 3.83
C ASN A 5 -1.83 -16.89 3.27
N ALA A 6 -1.63 -15.77 3.95
CA ALA A 6 -0.70 -14.72 3.49
C ALA A 6 0.72 -15.22 3.26
N SER A 7 1.14 -16.26 4.00
CA SER A 7 2.49 -16.83 3.85
C SER A 7 2.71 -17.49 2.48
N THR A 8 1.64 -17.77 1.73
CA THR A 8 1.74 -18.37 0.39
C THR A 8 1.83 -17.32 -0.71
N LEU A 9 1.65 -16.04 -0.38
CA LEU A 9 1.69 -14.96 -1.37
C LEU A 9 3.13 -14.62 -1.73
N ASN A 10 3.40 -14.51 -3.04
CA ASN A 10 4.69 -14.05 -3.52
C ASN A 10 4.77 -12.54 -3.28
N THR A 11 5.79 -12.10 -2.55
CA THR A 11 6.03 -10.70 -2.19
C THR A 11 4.86 -10.02 -1.46
N GLY A 12 3.95 -10.80 -0.86
CA GLY A 12 2.79 -10.25 -0.14
C GLY A 12 1.67 -9.74 -1.03
N ASN A 13 1.72 -9.98 -2.34
CA ASN A 13 0.76 -9.42 -3.30
C ASN A 13 -0.36 -10.42 -3.59
N LEU A 14 -1.60 -9.94 -3.55
CA LEU A 14 -2.78 -10.70 -3.95
C LEU A 14 -3.52 -9.92 -5.03
N LYS A 15 -3.53 -10.47 -6.25
CA LYS A 15 -4.28 -9.91 -7.36
C LYS A 15 -5.72 -10.43 -7.29
N GLY A 16 -6.68 -9.53 -7.08
CA GLY A 16 -8.08 -9.92 -6.89
C GLY A 16 -8.67 -10.72 -8.04
N ALA A 17 -8.31 -10.40 -9.28
CA ALA A 17 -8.82 -11.10 -10.46
C ALA A 17 -8.57 -12.61 -10.44
N GLU A 18 -7.48 -13.05 -9.80
CA GLU A 18 -7.13 -14.47 -9.71
C GLU A 18 -7.98 -15.23 -8.68
N HIS A 19 -8.73 -14.50 -7.86
CA HIS A 19 -9.49 -15.06 -6.74
C HIS A 19 -10.96 -14.67 -6.76
N GLY A 20 -11.45 -14.06 -7.83
CA GLY A 20 -12.84 -13.63 -7.94
C GLY A 20 -13.17 -12.42 -7.08
N ALA A 21 -12.18 -11.62 -6.70
CA ALA A 21 -12.36 -10.42 -5.89
C ALA A 21 -12.23 -9.15 -6.74
N THR A 22 -12.87 -8.06 -6.30
CA THR A 22 -12.86 -6.78 -7.00
C THR A 22 -11.75 -5.85 -6.52
N ILE A 23 -11.01 -6.27 -5.49
CA ILE A 23 -9.88 -5.51 -4.95
C ILE A 23 -8.60 -6.35 -5.03
N SER A 24 -7.47 -5.69 -4.93
CA SER A 24 -6.15 -6.34 -4.79
C SER A 24 -5.49 -5.86 -3.51
N LEU A 25 -4.63 -6.67 -2.93
CA LEU A 25 -3.95 -6.37 -1.67
C LEU A 25 -2.44 -6.47 -1.82
N ILE A 26 -1.73 -5.59 -1.12
CA ILE A 26 -0.31 -5.76 -0.86
C ILE A 26 -0.14 -5.73 0.66
N LEU A 27 0.44 -6.80 1.21
CA LEU A 27 0.83 -6.87 2.61
C LEU A 27 2.29 -6.41 2.65
N ASP A 28 2.48 -5.12 2.93
CA ASP A 28 3.79 -4.49 2.87
C ASP A 28 4.51 -4.59 4.21
N HIS A 29 5.78 -5.00 4.14
CA HIS A 29 6.69 -4.97 5.28
C HIS A 29 7.95 -4.26 4.83
N SER A 30 8.30 -3.16 5.50
CA SER A 30 9.45 -2.34 5.13
C SER A 30 10.36 -2.06 6.30
N GLU A 31 11.66 -2.08 6.02
CA GLU A 31 12.68 -1.65 6.97
C GLU A 31 12.81 -0.13 6.99
N PRO A 32 13.44 0.47 8.03
CA PRO A 32 13.63 1.92 8.09
C PRO A 32 14.29 2.49 6.84
N GLY A 33 13.78 3.60 6.35
CA GLY A 33 14.26 4.30 5.16
C GLY A 33 13.70 3.78 3.86
N HIS A 34 12.94 2.68 3.87
CA HIS A 34 12.40 2.07 2.66
C HIS A 34 10.95 2.47 2.40
N GLY A 35 10.53 2.33 1.17
CA GLY A 35 9.21 2.59 0.66
C GLY A 35 9.25 2.66 -0.86
N PRO A 36 8.08 2.66 -1.52
CA PRO A 36 8.04 2.73 -2.98
C PRO A 36 8.40 4.13 -3.48
N ARG A 37 8.83 4.20 -4.74
CA ARG A 37 9.02 5.46 -5.45
C ARG A 37 7.66 6.11 -5.74
N VAL A 38 7.66 7.39 -6.10
CA VAL A 38 6.42 8.09 -6.45
C VAL A 38 5.74 7.41 -7.63
N HIS A 39 4.46 7.14 -7.49
CA HIS A 39 3.64 6.48 -8.49
C HIS A 39 2.16 6.86 -8.29
N ARG A 40 1.31 6.45 -9.22
CA ARG A 40 -0.13 6.64 -9.11
C ARG A 40 -0.88 5.47 -9.76
N HIS A 41 -2.16 5.38 -9.44
CA HIS A 41 -3.07 4.38 -9.98
C HIS A 41 -4.33 5.05 -10.55
N PRO A 42 -5.02 4.44 -11.53
CA PRO A 42 -6.29 4.97 -12.03
C PRO A 42 -7.47 4.73 -11.08
N TYR A 43 -7.22 4.15 -9.90
CA TYR A 43 -8.19 3.86 -8.84
C TYR A 43 -7.64 4.37 -7.51
N ASP A 44 -8.49 4.42 -6.48
CA ASP A 44 -8.05 4.80 -5.15
C ASP A 44 -7.28 3.67 -4.46
N GLU A 45 -6.34 4.04 -3.62
CA GLU A 45 -5.62 3.11 -2.77
C GLU A 45 -5.81 3.52 -1.31
N THR A 46 -6.07 2.51 -0.45
CA THR A 46 -6.21 2.71 0.99
C THR A 46 -5.13 1.92 1.70
N TRP A 47 -4.43 2.57 2.63
CA TRP A 47 -3.46 1.91 3.49
C TRP A 47 -4.00 1.84 4.92
N VAL A 48 -3.88 0.67 5.54
CA VAL A 48 -4.11 0.50 6.97
C VAL A 48 -2.76 0.29 7.61
N VAL A 49 -2.34 1.23 8.46
CA VAL A 49 -1.06 1.14 9.17
C VAL A 49 -1.24 0.24 10.38
N GLN A 50 -0.50 -0.87 10.43
CA GLN A 50 -0.55 -1.81 11.52
C GLN A 50 0.64 -1.69 12.47
N GLU A 51 1.80 -1.32 11.93
CA GLU A 51 3.02 -1.14 12.72
C GLU A 51 3.90 -0.12 12.03
N GLY A 52 4.64 0.65 12.82
CA GLY A 52 5.66 1.54 12.29
C GLY A 52 5.32 3.02 12.42
N ASN A 53 6.21 3.83 11.88
CA ASN A 53 6.13 5.28 11.88
C ASN A 53 6.49 5.74 10.48
N LEU A 54 5.51 6.22 9.74
CA LEU A 54 5.65 6.48 8.31
C LEU A 54 5.32 7.92 7.96
N THR A 55 5.92 8.40 6.87
CA THR A 55 5.49 9.62 6.19
C THR A 55 4.89 9.24 4.85
N PHE A 56 3.66 9.66 4.62
CA PHE A 56 2.97 9.53 3.33
C PHE A 56 3.04 10.86 2.59
N GLN A 57 3.40 10.81 1.32
CA GLN A 57 3.29 11.94 0.42
C GLN A 57 2.12 11.68 -0.53
N LEU A 58 1.13 12.58 -0.51
CA LEU A 58 -0.08 12.53 -1.35
C LEU A 58 -0.15 13.84 -2.14
N GLY A 59 0.20 13.79 -3.43
CA GLY A 59 0.37 15.01 -4.19
C GLY A 59 1.46 15.88 -3.55
N ASP A 60 1.09 17.11 -3.19
CA ASP A 60 2.00 18.06 -2.51
C ASP A 60 1.93 17.97 -0.98
N GLU A 61 1.04 17.15 -0.45
CA GLU A 61 0.85 17.04 1.00
C GLU A 61 1.72 15.94 1.59
N ARG A 62 2.19 16.17 2.82
CA ARG A 62 2.91 15.17 3.60
C ARG A 62 2.19 14.95 4.92
N HIS A 63 2.01 13.69 5.28
CA HIS A 63 1.30 13.30 6.49
C HIS A 63 2.07 12.20 7.21
N ARG A 64 2.19 12.35 8.53
CA ARG A 64 2.72 11.27 9.36
C ARG A 64 1.59 10.34 9.74
N ALA A 65 1.87 9.05 9.75
CA ALA A 65 0.91 8.01 10.12
C ALA A 65 1.57 6.95 10.97
N GLY A 66 0.82 6.44 11.93
CA GLY A 66 1.24 5.37 12.84
C GLY A 66 0.15 4.32 12.99
N PRO A 67 0.36 3.33 13.88
CA PRO A 67 -0.58 2.20 14.03
C PRO A 67 -2.01 2.66 14.27
N GLY A 68 -2.94 2.09 13.50
CA GLY A 68 -4.36 2.42 13.56
C GLY A 68 -4.79 3.52 12.60
N ASP A 69 -3.86 4.21 11.95
CA ASP A 69 -4.20 5.24 10.98
C ASP A 69 -4.58 4.60 9.64
N ILE A 70 -5.52 5.23 8.95
CA ILE A 70 -5.95 4.85 7.61
C ILE A 70 -5.68 6.03 6.69
N VAL A 71 -4.96 5.78 5.59
CA VAL A 71 -4.58 6.79 4.61
C VAL A 71 -5.23 6.44 3.28
N ILE A 72 -5.77 7.42 2.57
CA ILE A 72 -6.44 7.20 1.30
C ILE A 72 -5.86 8.15 0.25
N ALA A 73 -5.40 7.58 -0.87
CA ALA A 73 -5.03 8.36 -2.05
C ALA A 73 -6.14 8.23 -3.09
N PRO A 74 -6.77 9.34 -3.50
CA PRO A 74 -7.76 9.32 -4.58
C PRO A 74 -7.16 8.84 -5.92
N PRO A 75 -8.00 8.42 -6.89
CA PRO A 75 -7.51 8.04 -8.21
C PRO A 75 -6.64 9.13 -8.84
N GLY A 76 -5.53 8.72 -9.43
CA GLY A 76 -4.64 9.61 -10.17
C GLY A 76 -3.71 10.47 -9.32
N VAL A 77 -3.86 10.47 -8.01
CA VAL A 77 -2.99 11.29 -7.13
C VAL A 77 -1.64 10.62 -6.96
N PRO A 78 -0.53 11.29 -7.34
CA PRO A 78 0.81 10.77 -7.10
C PRO A 78 1.07 10.57 -5.62
N HIS A 79 1.65 9.42 -5.26
CA HIS A 79 1.90 9.11 -3.87
C HIS A 79 3.13 8.24 -3.65
N LYS A 80 3.62 8.29 -2.45
CA LYS A 80 4.62 7.36 -1.90
C LYS A 80 4.55 7.37 -0.38
N PHE A 81 5.17 6.39 0.23
CA PHE A 81 5.40 6.39 1.67
C PHE A 81 6.82 5.96 2.00
N THR A 82 7.29 6.34 3.17
CA THR A 82 8.62 5.96 3.67
C THR A 82 8.49 5.57 5.13
N ASN A 83 9.13 4.46 5.50
CA ASN A 83 9.27 4.10 6.90
C ASN A 83 10.35 4.99 7.51
N ASP A 84 9.96 5.83 8.47
CA ASP A 84 10.88 6.77 9.13
C ASP A 84 11.67 6.10 10.26
N GLY A 85 11.38 4.85 10.58
CA GLY A 85 12.05 4.13 11.64
C GLY A 85 11.63 4.56 13.04
N PRO A 86 12.32 4.06 14.07
CA PRO A 86 13.51 3.19 14.05
C PRO A 86 13.24 1.72 13.76
N GLY A 87 12.00 1.25 13.88
CA GLY A 87 11.64 -0.15 13.66
C GLY A 87 11.01 -0.41 12.31
N PRO A 88 10.57 -1.67 12.07
CA PRO A 88 9.92 -2.03 10.82
C PRO A 88 8.52 -1.43 10.71
N SER A 89 7.98 -1.37 9.50
CA SER A 89 6.59 -0.99 9.26
C SER A 89 5.83 -2.13 8.61
N ASN A 90 4.53 -2.23 8.95
CA ASN A 90 3.60 -3.18 8.34
C ASN A 90 2.34 -2.45 7.94
N LEU A 91 1.98 -2.59 6.67
CA LEU A 91 0.80 -1.96 6.08
C LEU A 91 -0.04 -2.99 5.36
N VAL A 92 -1.36 -2.80 5.40
CA VAL A 92 -2.25 -3.42 4.43
C VAL A 92 -2.56 -2.36 3.38
N CYS A 93 -2.16 -2.62 2.13
CA CYS A 93 -2.40 -1.72 1.00
C CYS A 93 -3.55 -2.30 0.19
N ILE A 94 -4.63 -1.53 0.05
CA ILE A 94 -5.84 -1.98 -0.65
C ILE A 94 -5.99 -1.19 -1.94
N HIS A 95 -5.86 -1.89 -3.07
CA HIS A 95 -6.09 -1.34 -4.40
C HIS A 95 -7.54 -1.62 -4.79
N ALA A 96 -8.31 -0.58 -5.10
CA ALA A 96 -9.72 -0.71 -5.46
C ALA A 96 -9.89 -1.17 -6.92
N ASN A 97 -9.21 -2.27 -7.27
CA ASN A 97 -9.23 -2.82 -8.60
C ASN A 97 -8.81 -4.30 -8.57
N PRO A 98 -9.41 -5.17 -9.38
CA PRO A 98 -8.99 -6.58 -9.43
C PRO A 98 -7.61 -6.78 -10.06
N GLU A 99 -7.10 -5.79 -10.78
CA GLU A 99 -5.74 -5.77 -11.34
C GLU A 99 -4.93 -4.67 -10.69
N MET A 100 -3.63 -4.85 -10.56
CA MET A 100 -2.74 -3.80 -10.07
C MET A 100 -2.18 -3.03 -11.27
N VAL A 101 -2.62 -1.78 -11.42
CA VAL A 101 -2.19 -0.90 -12.52
C VAL A 101 -1.44 0.27 -11.92
N THR A 102 -0.16 0.40 -12.25
CA THR A 102 0.72 1.41 -11.65
C THR A 102 1.43 2.21 -12.73
N GLU A 103 1.39 3.53 -12.60
CA GLU A 103 2.19 4.44 -13.40
C GLU A 103 3.31 4.99 -12.51
N TRP A 104 4.54 4.64 -12.81
CA TRP A 104 5.72 5.10 -12.08
C TRP A 104 6.12 6.49 -12.55
N LEU A 105 6.29 7.42 -11.60
CA LEU A 105 6.62 8.82 -11.87
C LEU A 105 8.06 9.16 -11.49
N GLU A 106 8.75 8.23 -10.84
CA GLU A 106 10.18 8.35 -10.51
C GLU A 106 10.97 7.15 -11.00
#